data_85020f542ceac0bad4b8e6a7b93f57f7
#
_entry.id   85020f542ceac0bad4b8e6a7b93f57f7
#
_cell.length_a   1.000
_cell.length_b   1.000
_cell.length_c   1.000
_cell.angle_alpha   90.00
_cell.angle_beta   90.00
_cell.angle_gamma   90.00
#
_symmetry.space_group_name_H-M   'P 1'
#
loop_
_entity.id
_entity.type
_entity.pdbx_description
1 polymer ?
#
loop_
_entity_poly.entity_id
_entity_poly.type
_entity_poly.pdbx_seq_one_letter_code
_entity_poly.pdbx_strand_id
1 'polypeptide(L)'
;MTFREDNSSRRTFAIISHPDAGKTTVTEQMLLHGGAIQMAGTVKSRKASRYATSDWMEIEKQRGISITSSVMQFIYRDKVINLLDTPGHADFSEDTYRTLTAVDSALMVIDVAKGVEERTIKLMDVCRLRDTPILTFINKLDREGKSPVDLLDEIEKELKISCVPVTWPVGMGSRLQGIYHLVDNTVRLYSKKNPEIHLKLVQGLDNEALKGYEQYIDELQQEIELIKGACPEFNLQQYLSGHQTPVFFGSALNNFGIEEFLDYLVRFSPAPLPRKAVERTIQPDESNFTGFVFKIQANMDPAHRDRIAFLRICSGSYRSGMKMQHVRMKRDMTVSNALTFMAGSREHTDMALPGDIIGLHNHGTIQVGDSFTQGEKLTFTGIPYFAPEMFRRVQLRDPLKSKSLQKGLIELGEEGATQIFRPLDSNDLVVGAVGILQFDVVAWRLKEEYGVDCSYENVRVISARWIKCEDPVHLREFRSKCSENLAEDGAGYLTYLAPSMVNLNLTMERWPKIQFLSTREH
;
A
#
# COMPACT_ATOMS: atom_id res chain seq x y z
N MET A 1 -23.30 -23.16 -3.06
CA MET A 1 -22.45 -22.48 -2.04
C MET A 1 -23.22 -21.29 -1.50
N THR A 2 -23.26 -21.10 -0.19
CA THR A 2 -23.88 -19.92 0.41
C THR A 2 -22.96 -18.72 0.19
N PHE A 3 -23.53 -17.51 0.06
CA PHE A 3 -22.77 -16.25 -0.14
C PHE A 3 -21.65 -16.05 0.89
N ARG A 4 -21.83 -16.53 2.13
CA ARG A 4 -20.87 -16.49 3.23
C ARG A 4 -19.61 -17.35 2.99
N GLU A 5 -19.78 -18.53 2.37
CA GLU A 5 -18.65 -19.42 2.07
C GLU A 5 -17.74 -18.83 1.01
N ASP A 6 -18.30 -18.12 0.03
CA ASP A 6 -17.52 -17.45 -1.02
C ASP A 6 -16.69 -16.28 -0.46
N ASN A 7 -17.24 -15.43 0.41
CA ASN A 7 -16.51 -14.33 1.03
C ASN A 7 -15.33 -14.82 1.88
N SER A 8 -15.50 -15.94 2.58
CA SER A 8 -14.44 -16.54 3.41
C SER A 8 -13.24 -17.03 2.61
N SER A 9 -13.34 -17.12 1.29
CA SER A 9 -12.26 -17.54 0.39
C SER A 9 -11.33 -16.39 0.00
N ARG A 10 -11.67 -15.10 0.28
CA ARG A 10 -10.86 -13.94 -0.10
C ARG A 10 -9.87 -13.56 0.99
N ARG A 11 -8.66 -13.19 0.56
CA ARG A 11 -7.61 -12.61 1.40
C ARG A 11 -7.07 -11.39 0.68
N THR A 12 -7.19 -10.23 1.30
CA THR A 12 -6.75 -8.97 0.68
C THR A 12 -5.76 -8.29 1.60
N PHE A 13 -4.52 -8.18 1.15
CA PHE A 13 -3.45 -7.60 1.94
C PHE A 13 -2.51 -6.72 1.13
N ALA A 14 -1.87 -5.77 1.80
CA ALA A 14 -0.81 -4.94 1.23
C ALA A 14 0.56 -5.41 1.70
N ILE A 15 1.56 -5.34 0.85
CA ILE A 15 2.96 -5.47 1.27
C ILE A 15 3.53 -4.08 1.52
N ILE A 16 4.07 -3.88 2.72
CA ILE A 16 4.69 -2.65 3.17
C ILE A 16 6.11 -2.91 3.68
N SER A 17 7.00 -1.96 3.46
CA SER A 17 8.39 -2.06 3.92
C SER A 17 9.10 -0.72 3.82
N HIS A 18 10.28 -0.64 4.44
CA HIS A 18 11.25 0.38 4.07
C HIS A 18 11.87 0.09 2.68
N PRO A 19 12.52 1.09 2.05
CA PRO A 19 13.21 0.88 0.78
C PRO A 19 14.27 -0.21 0.87
N ASP A 20 14.40 -1.01 -0.17
CA ASP A 20 15.38 -2.10 -0.28
C ASP A 20 15.20 -3.30 0.67
N ALA A 21 14.11 -3.40 1.45
CA ALA A 21 13.85 -4.59 2.27
C ALA A 21 13.64 -5.87 1.46
N GLY A 22 13.43 -5.74 0.15
CA GLY A 22 13.18 -6.87 -0.76
C GLY A 22 11.71 -7.14 -1.00
N LYS A 23 10.85 -6.14 -0.78
CA LYS A 23 9.40 -6.23 -0.98
C LYS A 23 9.03 -6.79 -2.35
N THR A 24 9.52 -6.19 -3.44
CA THR A 24 9.26 -6.64 -4.81
C THR A 24 9.71 -8.08 -5.06
N THR A 25 10.84 -8.49 -4.46
CA THR A 25 11.31 -9.89 -4.56
C THR A 25 10.37 -10.85 -3.81
N VAL A 26 9.86 -10.45 -2.62
CA VAL A 26 8.84 -11.24 -1.89
C VAL A 26 7.57 -11.34 -2.73
N THR A 27 7.10 -10.25 -3.32
CA THR A 27 5.93 -10.21 -4.23
C THR A 27 6.10 -11.20 -5.39
N GLU A 28 7.22 -11.14 -6.10
CA GLU A 28 7.49 -12.03 -7.24
C GLU A 28 7.52 -13.52 -6.82
N GLN A 29 8.10 -13.84 -5.67
CA GLN A 29 8.10 -15.22 -5.17
C GLN A 29 6.70 -15.69 -4.78
N MET A 30 5.88 -14.85 -4.17
CA MET A 30 4.48 -15.21 -3.88
C MET A 30 3.68 -15.48 -5.15
N LEU A 31 3.85 -14.66 -6.20
CA LEU A 31 3.21 -14.87 -7.49
C LEU A 31 3.68 -16.17 -8.18
N LEU A 32 4.96 -16.51 -8.00
CA LEU A 32 5.53 -17.76 -8.51
C LEU A 32 4.91 -18.98 -7.81
N HIS A 33 4.83 -18.97 -6.49
CA HIS A 33 4.18 -20.04 -5.69
C HIS A 33 2.68 -20.16 -5.98
N GLY A 34 2.01 -19.03 -6.24
CA GLY A 34 0.62 -19.00 -6.69
C GLY A 34 0.41 -19.43 -8.14
N GLY A 35 1.50 -19.75 -8.88
CA GLY A 35 1.42 -20.14 -10.29
C GLY A 35 0.98 -19.00 -11.23
N ALA A 36 0.94 -17.76 -10.73
CA ALA A 36 0.51 -16.59 -11.48
C ALA A 36 1.59 -16.11 -12.47
N ILE A 37 2.85 -16.43 -12.21
CA ILE A 37 3.99 -16.20 -13.09
C ILE A 37 4.83 -17.48 -13.22
N GLN A 38 5.54 -17.64 -14.34
CA GLN A 38 6.38 -18.84 -14.58
C GLN A 38 7.80 -18.69 -14.03
N MET A 39 8.29 -17.47 -13.89
CA MET A 39 9.61 -17.14 -13.35
C MET A 39 9.57 -15.80 -12.64
N ALA A 40 10.18 -15.70 -11.46
CA ALA A 40 10.32 -14.44 -10.74
C ALA A 40 11.28 -13.48 -11.45
N GLY A 41 10.91 -12.21 -11.52
CA GLY A 41 11.78 -11.13 -12.00
C GLY A 41 12.75 -10.66 -10.90
N THR A 42 13.84 -9.97 -11.30
CA THR A 42 14.82 -9.41 -10.37
C THR A 42 14.97 -7.91 -10.55
N VAL A 43 15.02 -7.15 -9.44
CA VAL A 43 15.07 -5.67 -9.43
C VAL A 43 16.48 -5.14 -9.69
N LYS A 44 17.55 -5.85 -9.35
CA LYS A 44 18.93 -5.32 -9.26
C LYS A 44 19.94 -5.80 -10.30
N SER A 45 19.56 -6.49 -11.35
CA SER A 45 20.53 -6.90 -12.36
C SER A 45 20.47 -5.99 -13.59
N ARG A 46 21.50 -5.15 -13.81
CA ARG A 46 21.70 -4.45 -15.09
C ARG A 46 21.76 -5.37 -16.32
N LYS A 47 21.76 -6.69 -16.09
CA LYS A 47 21.75 -7.75 -17.11
C LYS A 47 20.51 -8.64 -17.04
N ALA A 48 19.51 -8.33 -16.18
CA ALA A 48 18.29 -9.13 -16.13
C ALA A 48 17.46 -8.84 -17.38
N SER A 49 17.12 -9.89 -18.09
CA SER A 49 16.26 -9.82 -19.27
C SER A 49 14.77 -9.61 -18.93
N ARG A 50 14.42 -9.53 -17.64
CA ARG A 50 13.05 -9.44 -17.16
C ARG A 50 12.95 -8.53 -15.93
N TYR A 51 12.06 -7.54 -15.97
CA TYR A 51 11.72 -6.67 -14.86
C TYR A 51 10.66 -7.33 -13.97
N ALA A 52 10.49 -6.82 -12.75
CA ALA A 52 9.45 -7.28 -11.84
C ALA A 52 8.05 -7.01 -12.41
N THR A 53 7.12 -7.94 -12.17
CA THR A 53 5.74 -7.83 -12.66
C THR A 53 4.99 -6.65 -12.04
N SER A 54 5.36 -6.26 -10.82
CA SER A 54 4.78 -5.10 -10.11
C SER A 54 5.22 -3.75 -10.68
N ASP A 55 6.43 -3.67 -11.30
CA ASP A 55 6.99 -2.42 -11.82
C ASP A 55 6.65 -2.28 -13.32
N TRP A 56 5.53 -1.65 -13.60
CA TRP A 56 5.03 -1.54 -14.98
C TRP A 56 5.46 -0.24 -15.70
N MET A 57 5.74 0.84 -14.95
CA MET A 57 6.20 2.11 -15.52
C MET A 57 7.66 2.02 -15.98
N GLU A 58 7.97 2.65 -17.11
CA GLU A 58 9.35 2.68 -17.62
C GLU A 58 10.31 3.40 -16.65
N ILE A 59 9.84 4.45 -15.98
CA ILE A 59 10.63 5.18 -14.98
C ILE A 59 10.90 4.32 -13.72
N GLU A 60 9.99 3.43 -13.32
CA GLU A 60 10.20 2.46 -12.24
C GLU A 60 11.33 1.49 -12.60
N LYS A 61 11.29 0.96 -13.82
CA LYS A 61 12.30 0.05 -14.36
C LYS A 61 13.67 0.70 -14.46
N GLN A 62 13.72 1.95 -14.96
CA GLN A 62 14.99 2.69 -15.11
C GLN A 62 15.62 3.04 -13.76
N ARG A 63 14.80 3.41 -12.76
CA ARG A 63 15.27 3.81 -11.43
C ARG A 63 15.40 2.64 -10.45
N GLY A 64 14.74 1.51 -10.73
CA GLY A 64 14.71 0.34 -9.86
C GLY A 64 13.96 0.57 -8.55
N ILE A 65 12.94 1.43 -8.57
CA ILE A 65 12.06 1.74 -7.42
C ILE A 65 10.61 1.74 -7.86
N SER A 66 9.73 1.15 -7.06
CA SER A 66 8.29 1.21 -7.28
C SER A 66 7.77 2.60 -6.89
N ILE A 67 6.99 3.21 -7.77
CA ILE A 67 6.43 4.56 -7.64
C ILE A 67 4.95 4.50 -7.26
N THR A 68 4.22 3.55 -7.85
CA THR A 68 2.79 3.38 -7.63
C THR A 68 2.49 1.99 -7.09
N SER A 69 1.40 1.88 -6.31
CA SER A 69 0.92 0.57 -5.86
C SER A 69 0.37 -0.22 -7.03
N SER A 70 0.67 -1.50 -7.07
CA SER A 70 0.13 -2.45 -8.05
C SER A 70 -0.86 -3.40 -7.38
N VAL A 71 -1.95 -3.70 -8.06
CA VAL A 71 -2.96 -4.68 -7.61
C VAL A 71 -2.77 -5.96 -8.41
N MET A 72 -2.66 -7.09 -7.72
CA MET A 72 -2.46 -8.39 -8.34
C MET A 72 -3.35 -9.43 -7.65
N GLN A 73 -3.95 -10.31 -8.43
CA GLN A 73 -4.78 -11.39 -7.94
C GLN A 73 -4.20 -12.73 -8.36
N PHE A 74 -4.21 -13.71 -7.46
CA PHE A 74 -3.85 -15.09 -7.75
C PHE A 74 -4.58 -16.06 -6.81
N ILE A 75 -4.54 -17.34 -7.14
CA ILE A 75 -5.13 -18.40 -6.32
C ILE A 75 -4.03 -19.17 -5.61
N TYR A 76 -4.18 -19.38 -4.31
CA TYR A 76 -3.31 -20.22 -3.52
C TYR A 76 -4.13 -21.04 -2.52
N ARG A 77 -4.00 -22.41 -2.55
CA ARG A 77 -4.73 -23.34 -1.67
C ARG A 77 -6.23 -22.98 -1.51
N ASP A 78 -6.95 -22.92 -2.59
CA ASP A 78 -8.40 -22.62 -2.65
C ASP A 78 -8.80 -21.21 -2.12
N LYS A 79 -7.84 -20.33 -1.87
CA LYS A 79 -8.11 -18.92 -1.55
C LYS A 79 -7.75 -18.02 -2.72
N VAL A 80 -8.60 -17.01 -2.93
CA VAL A 80 -8.31 -15.91 -3.85
C VAL A 80 -7.55 -14.85 -3.08
N ILE A 81 -6.34 -14.60 -3.49
CA ILE A 81 -5.44 -13.63 -2.88
C ILE A 81 -5.45 -12.35 -3.71
N ASN A 82 -5.83 -11.25 -3.08
CA ASN A 82 -5.70 -9.90 -3.62
C ASN A 82 -4.47 -9.26 -2.96
N LEU A 83 -3.40 -9.16 -3.71
CA LEU A 83 -2.13 -8.60 -3.27
C LEU A 83 -1.97 -7.18 -3.78
N LEU A 84 -1.71 -6.24 -2.87
CA LEU A 84 -1.41 -4.84 -3.20
C LEU A 84 0.06 -4.57 -2.88
N ASP A 85 0.88 -4.48 -3.91
CA ASP A 85 2.29 -4.13 -3.77
C ASP A 85 2.43 -2.61 -3.69
N THR A 86 2.98 -2.08 -2.59
CA THR A 86 3.04 -0.63 -2.33
C THR A 86 4.44 -0.07 -2.59
N PRO A 87 4.58 1.24 -2.91
CA PRO A 87 5.92 1.84 -3.01
C PRO A 87 6.65 1.81 -1.66
N GLY A 88 7.93 1.43 -1.68
CA GLY A 88 8.77 1.46 -0.47
C GLY A 88 9.29 2.85 -0.12
N HIS A 89 9.46 3.74 -1.11
CA HIS A 89 10.07 5.06 -0.92
C HIS A 89 9.12 6.05 -0.22
N ALA A 90 9.67 6.87 0.70
CA ALA A 90 8.89 7.82 1.49
C ALA A 90 8.15 8.86 0.65
N ASP A 91 8.72 9.29 -0.48
CA ASP A 91 8.13 10.26 -1.38
C ASP A 91 6.75 9.81 -1.95
N PHE A 92 6.50 8.49 -1.99
CA PHE A 92 5.26 7.91 -2.51
C PHE A 92 4.34 7.36 -1.40
N SER A 93 4.49 7.88 -0.18
CA SER A 93 3.76 7.39 1.00
C SER A 93 2.24 7.57 0.92
N GLU A 94 1.74 8.62 0.28
CA GLU A 94 0.30 8.83 0.13
C GLU A 94 -0.38 7.67 -0.61
N ASP A 95 0.24 7.14 -1.67
CA ASP A 95 -0.30 5.99 -2.38
C ASP A 95 -0.33 4.74 -1.50
N THR A 96 0.71 4.54 -0.68
CA THR A 96 0.74 3.46 0.32
C THR A 96 -0.40 3.61 1.35
N TYR A 97 -0.61 4.83 1.88
CA TYR A 97 -1.63 5.09 2.90
C TYR A 97 -3.05 4.88 2.35
N ARG A 98 -3.30 5.31 1.12
CA ARG A 98 -4.58 5.05 0.44
C ARG A 98 -4.78 3.57 0.17
N THR A 99 -3.75 2.88 -0.29
CA THR A 99 -3.78 1.44 -0.54
C THR A 99 -4.11 0.64 0.73
N LEU A 100 -3.55 1.04 1.89
CA LEU A 100 -3.86 0.42 3.18
C LEU A 100 -5.34 0.56 3.59
N THR A 101 -6.09 1.50 3.00
CA THR A 101 -7.55 1.58 3.26
C THR A 101 -8.33 0.45 2.62
N ALA A 102 -7.81 -0.12 1.55
CA ALA A 102 -8.49 -1.14 0.76
C ALA A 102 -8.21 -2.57 1.21
N VAL A 103 -7.30 -2.78 2.18
CA VAL A 103 -6.88 -4.12 2.59
C VAL A 103 -7.41 -4.52 3.96
N ASP A 104 -7.42 -5.82 4.24
CA ASP A 104 -7.88 -6.39 5.50
C ASP A 104 -6.73 -6.81 6.42
N SER A 105 -5.51 -6.86 5.89
CA SER A 105 -4.26 -7.09 6.65
C SER A 105 -3.07 -6.50 5.90
N ALA A 106 -1.90 -6.46 6.53
CA ALA A 106 -0.66 -6.02 5.92
C ALA A 106 0.48 -7.02 6.17
N LEU A 107 1.36 -7.16 5.20
CA LEU A 107 2.65 -7.84 5.35
C LEU A 107 3.75 -6.80 5.50
N MET A 108 4.37 -6.74 6.66
CA MET A 108 5.53 -5.91 6.94
C MET A 108 6.81 -6.69 6.59
N VAL A 109 7.59 -6.22 5.63
CA VAL A 109 8.88 -6.82 5.26
C VAL A 109 10.01 -6.02 5.89
N ILE A 110 10.85 -6.70 6.68
CA ILE A 110 12.00 -6.13 7.40
C ILE A 110 13.29 -6.78 6.89
N ASP A 111 14.32 -5.98 6.66
CA ASP A 111 15.67 -6.46 6.30
C ASP A 111 16.40 -6.92 7.57
N VAL A 112 16.89 -8.16 7.61
CA VAL A 112 17.59 -8.73 8.77
C VAL A 112 18.79 -7.91 9.23
N ALA A 113 19.48 -7.23 8.30
CA ALA A 113 20.66 -6.43 8.63
C ALA A 113 20.29 -5.01 9.12
N LYS A 114 19.22 -4.42 8.57
CA LYS A 114 18.81 -3.06 8.92
C LYS A 114 17.90 -3.02 10.16
N GLY A 115 16.98 -3.99 10.27
CA GLY A 115 15.95 -4.01 11.32
C GLY A 115 14.85 -2.97 11.07
N VAL A 116 14.37 -2.34 12.15
CA VAL A 116 13.31 -1.33 12.10
C VAL A 116 13.89 0.02 11.68
N GLU A 117 13.45 0.57 10.57
CA GLU A 117 13.81 1.90 10.10
C GLU A 117 12.66 2.90 10.33
N GLU A 118 12.94 4.20 10.31
CA GLU A 118 11.96 5.29 10.52
C GLU A 118 10.72 5.12 9.63
N ARG A 119 10.92 4.68 8.40
CA ARG A 119 9.82 4.40 7.46
C ARG A 119 8.91 3.28 7.96
N THR A 120 9.47 2.24 8.57
CA THR A 120 8.71 1.12 9.14
C THR A 120 7.81 1.60 10.28
N ILE A 121 8.31 2.49 11.13
CA ILE A 121 7.56 3.11 12.23
C ILE A 121 6.37 3.91 11.69
N LYS A 122 6.59 4.77 10.69
CA LYS A 122 5.52 5.57 10.07
C LYS A 122 4.42 4.70 9.44
N LEU A 123 4.80 3.60 8.79
CA LEU A 123 3.85 2.64 8.22
C LEU A 123 3.04 1.92 9.30
N MET A 124 3.70 1.55 10.40
CA MET A 124 3.05 0.95 11.56
C MET A 124 2.01 1.89 12.18
N ASP A 125 2.33 3.18 12.32
CA ASP A 125 1.39 4.18 12.84
C ASP A 125 0.12 4.28 11.98
N VAL A 126 0.26 4.22 10.65
CA VAL A 126 -0.91 4.21 9.75
C VAL A 126 -1.74 2.93 9.90
N CYS A 127 -1.09 1.77 10.03
CA CYS A 127 -1.79 0.52 10.28
C CYS A 127 -2.55 0.55 11.61
N ARG A 128 -1.93 1.12 12.65
CA ARG A 128 -2.53 1.25 13.99
C ARG A 128 -3.77 2.14 14.03
N LEU A 129 -3.82 3.21 13.24
CA LEU A 129 -5.01 4.08 13.13
C LEU A 129 -6.27 3.32 12.69
N ARG A 130 -6.11 2.11 12.17
CA ARG A 130 -7.19 1.29 11.58
C ARG A 130 -7.28 -0.10 12.17
N ASP A 131 -6.50 -0.38 13.22
CA ASP A 131 -6.39 -1.72 13.79
C ASP A 131 -6.11 -2.79 12.71
N THR A 132 -5.27 -2.44 11.71
CA THR A 132 -4.94 -3.34 10.60
C THR A 132 -4.06 -4.47 11.10
N PRO A 133 -4.47 -5.74 10.99
CA PRO A 133 -3.63 -6.89 11.37
C PRO A 133 -2.34 -6.94 10.53
N ILE A 134 -1.21 -7.21 11.19
CA ILE A 134 0.11 -7.23 10.55
C ILE A 134 0.75 -8.60 10.71
N LEU A 135 1.24 -9.13 9.59
CA LEU A 135 2.19 -10.23 9.52
C LEU A 135 3.58 -9.64 9.28
N THR A 136 4.60 -10.14 9.95
CA THR A 136 5.98 -9.65 9.78
C THR A 136 6.85 -10.71 9.11
N PHE A 137 7.55 -10.35 8.04
CA PHE A 137 8.50 -11.20 7.35
C PHE A 137 9.90 -10.61 7.41
N ILE A 138 10.80 -11.26 8.16
CA ILE A 138 12.21 -10.87 8.26
C ILE A 138 12.95 -11.53 7.10
N ASN A 139 13.34 -10.70 6.15
CA ASN A 139 13.90 -11.09 4.86
C ASN A 139 15.43 -11.00 4.84
N LYS A 140 16.04 -11.67 3.87
CA LYS A 140 17.48 -11.67 3.55
C LYS A 140 18.34 -12.43 4.55
N LEU A 141 17.82 -13.51 5.09
CA LEU A 141 18.60 -14.42 5.95
C LEU A 141 19.86 -15.01 5.29
N ASP A 142 19.98 -14.93 3.97
CA ASP A 142 21.18 -15.29 3.22
C ASP A 142 22.37 -14.36 3.48
N ARG A 143 22.15 -13.26 4.22
CA ARG A 143 23.18 -12.28 4.62
C ARG A 143 23.39 -12.30 6.12
N GLU A 144 24.57 -11.88 6.54
CA GLU A 144 24.83 -11.57 7.95
C GLU A 144 23.99 -10.36 8.37
N GLY A 145 23.39 -10.43 9.55
CA GLY A 145 22.50 -9.39 10.08
C GLY A 145 22.43 -9.40 11.59
N LYS A 146 21.41 -8.75 12.14
CA LYS A 146 21.13 -8.75 13.57
C LYS A 146 20.70 -10.15 14.02
N SER A 147 20.96 -10.47 15.28
CA SER A 147 20.44 -11.71 15.89
C SER A 147 18.91 -11.73 15.79
N PRO A 148 18.28 -12.89 15.52
CA PRO A 148 16.83 -13.01 15.49
C PRO A 148 16.15 -12.54 16.77
N VAL A 149 16.75 -12.82 17.95
CA VAL A 149 16.25 -12.36 19.25
C VAL A 149 16.28 -10.84 19.36
N ASP A 150 17.41 -10.21 18.99
CA ASP A 150 17.56 -8.75 19.01
C ASP A 150 16.57 -8.06 18.06
N LEU A 151 16.26 -8.70 16.93
CA LEU A 151 15.27 -8.19 15.98
C LEU A 151 13.85 -8.22 16.55
N LEU A 152 13.46 -9.29 17.25
CA LEU A 152 12.17 -9.33 17.91
C LEU A 152 12.05 -8.23 18.97
N ASP A 153 13.08 -8.06 19.79
CA ASP A 153 13.15 -7.01 20.82
C ASP A 153 13.03 -5.61 20.20
N GLU A 154 13.76 -5.36 19.09
CA GLU A 154 13.70 -4.11 18.34
C GLU A 154 12.31 -3.84 17.77
N ILE A 155 11.67 -4.86 17.17
CA ILE A 155 10.32 -4.77 16.62
C ILE A 155 9.32 -4.43 17.73
N GLU A 156 9.35 -5.14 18.85
CA GLU A 156 8.45 -4.90 19.97
C GLU A 156 8.62 -3.50 20.56
N LYS A 157 9.85 -3.07 20.76
CA LYS A 157 10.17 -1.76 21.33
C LYS A 157 9.79 -0.61 20.41
N GLU A 158 10.22 -0.65 19.15
CA GLU A 158 10.04 0.46 18.21
C GLU A 158 8.63 0.49 17.61
N LEU A 159 8.07 -0.69 17.28
CA LEU A 159 6.73 -0.78 16.70
C LEU A 159 5.63 -1.01 17.73
N LYS A 160 5.94 -1.21 19.00
CA LYS A 160 4.97 -1.43 20.10
C LYS A 160 3.92 -2.48 19.75
N ILE A 161 4.36 -3.61 19.21
CA ILE A 161 3.55 -4.75 18.82
C ILE A 161 4.24 -6.03 19.30
N SER A 162 3.50 -6.93 19.94
CA SER A 162 4.09 -8.18 20.45
C SER A 162 4.38 -9.15 19.32
N CYS A 163 5.60 -9.68 19.30
CA CYS A 163 6.07 -10.64 18.30
C CYS A 163 5.72 -12.07 18.69
N VAL A 164 5.16 -12.83 17.74
CA VAL A 164 4.91 -14.26 17.88
C VAL A 164 5.68 -15.00 16.80
N PRO A 165 6.89 -15.51 17.08
CA PRO A 165 7.66 -16.26 16.11
C PRO A 165 6.90 -17.52 15.65
N VAL A 166 6.73 -17.67 14.35
CA VAL A 166 6.13 -18.84 13.71
C VAL A 166 7.19 -19.72 13.10
N THR A 167 8.16 -19.11 12.44
CA THR A 167 9.36 -19.78 11.95
C THR A 167 10.60 -19.22 12.63
N TRP A 168 11.66 -20.02 12.71
CA TRP A 168 12.94 -19.62 13.27
C TRP A 168 14.09 -20.08 12.39
N PRO A 169 15.14 -19.25 12.16
CA PRO A 169 16.24 -19.64 11.30
C PRO A 169 17.14 -20.70 11.95
N VAL A 170 17.60 -21.65 11.17
CA VAL A 170 18.67 -22.57 11.53
C VAL A 170 19.97 -22.05 10.96
N GLY A 171 20.66 -21.18 11.71
CA GLY A 171 21.78 -20.41 11.24
C GLY A 171 21.36 -19.19 10.38
N MET A 172 22.33 -18.35 10.01
CA MET A 172 22.13 -17.15 9.22
C MET A 172 23.35 -16.86 8.33
N GLY A 173 23.17 -16.09 7.25
CA GLY A 173 24.22 -15.70 6.32
C GLY A 173 24.91 -16.90 5.68
N SER A 174 26.21 -16.99 5.82
CA SER A 174 27.00 -18.12 5.30
C SER A 174 26.69 -19.44 6.02
N ARG A 175 26.17 -19.37 7.26
CA ARG A 175 25.81 -20.51 8.12
C ARG A 175 24.33 -20.95 7.95
N LEU A 176 23.52 -20.29 7.12
CA LEU A 176 22.11 -20.62 6.95
C LEU A 176 21.95 -22.06 6.43
N GLN A 177 21.27 -22.90 7.23
CA GLN A 177 21.01 -24.30 6.93
C GLN A 177 19.53 -24.59 6.68
N GLY A 178 18.63 -23.81 7.29
CA GLY A 178 17.20 -24.09 7.19
C GLY A 178 16.34 -23.13 7.96
N ILE A 179 15.05 -23.51 8.06
CA ILE A 179 14.05 -22.89 8.92
C ILE A 179 13.41 -23.97 9.79
N TYR A 180 13.26 -23.67 11.07
CA TYR A 180 12.45 -24.43 11.99
C TYR A 180 11.07 -23.79 12.13
N HIS A 181 10.04 -24.62 12.08
CA HIS A 181 8.66 -24.24 12.23
C HIS A 181 8.20 -24.53 13.65
N LEU A 182 7.99 -23.50 14.48
CA LEU A 182 7.74 -23.64 15.91
C LEU A 182 6.42 -24.37 16.22
N VAL A 183 5.38 -24.11 15.43
CA VAL A 183 4.05 -24.67 15.67
C VAL A 183 3.97 -26.15 15.27
N ASP A 184 4.53 -26.48 14.11
CA ASP A 184 4.44 -27.83 13.53
C ASP A 184 5.60 -28.73 13.97
N ASN A 185 6.58 -28.18 14.71
CA ASN A 185 7.81 -28.89 15.13
C ASN A 185 8.52 -29.56 13.95
N THR A 186 8.75 -28.82 12.88
CA THR A 186 9.38 -29.33 11.67
C THR A 186 10.57 -28.46 11.26
N VAL A 187 11.60 -29.09 10.70
CA VAL A 187 12.76 -28.42 10.10
C VAL A 187 12.69 -28.56 8.59
N ARG A 188 12.79 -27.45 7.87
CA ARG A 188 13.02 -27.45 6.44
C ARG A 188 14.47 -27.03 6.18
N LEU A 189 15.28 -27.97 5.66
CA LEU A 189 16.67 -27.71 5.34
C LEU A 189 16.80 -26.99 4.00
N TYR A 190 17.77 -26.09 3.89
CA TYR A 190 18.09 -25.30 2.71
C TYR A 190 19.32 -25.86 1.98
N SER A 191 19.26 -26.00 0.67
CA SER A 191 20.41 -26.41 -0.14
C SER A 191 21.03 -25.22 -0.88
N LYS A 192 22.26 -24.87 -0.50
CA LYS A 192 23.05 -23.86 -1.25
C LYS A 192 23.39 -24.28 -2.68
N LYS A 193 23.45 -25.59 -2.97
CA LYS A 193 23.81 -26.14 -4.30
C LYS A 193 22.63 -26.17 -5.25
N ASN A 194 21.42 -26.25 -4.75
CA ASN A 194 20.21 -26.28 -5.56
C ASN A 194 19.05 -25.59 -4.79
N PRO A 195 18.97 -24.25 -4.86
CA PRO A 195 17.96 -23.48 -4.14
C PRO A 195 16.52 -23.78 -4.57
N GLU A 196 16.34 -24.33 -5.78
CA GLU A 196 15.03 -24.69 -6.33
C GLU A 196 14.51 -26.04 -5.79
N ILE A 197 15.38 -26.85 -5.19
CA ILE A 197 14.99 -28.12 -4.57
C ILE A 197 14.66 -27.84 -3.10
N HIS A 198 13.37 -27.71 -2.79
CA HIS A 198 12.89 -27.68 -1.41
C HIS A 198 13.19 -29.02 -0.75
N LEU A 199 14.27 -29.03 0.03
CA LEU A 199 14.72 -30.23 0.67
C LEU A 199 13.86 -30.57 1.87
N LYS A 200 13.62 -31.83 1.98
CA LYS A 200 13.13 -32.67 3.08
C LYS A 200 12.61 -31.92 4.31
N LEU A 201 11.31 -31.86 4.44
CA LEU A 201 10.65 -31.53 5.70
C LEU A 201 10.96 -32.65 6.71
N VAL A 202 11.61 -32.30 7.80
CA VAL A 202 12.00 -33.22 8.85
C VAL A 202 11.17 -32.95 10.10
N GLN A 203 10.48 -33.99 10.60
CA GLN A 203 9.65 -33.91 11.80
C GLN A 203 10.51 -34.07 13.05
N GLY A 204 10.46 -33.10 13.95
CA GLY A 204 11.19 -33.12 15.23
C GLY A 204 12.68 -32.77 15.09
N LEU A 205 13.28 -32.34 16.18
CA LEU A 205 14.71 -31.99 16.25
C LEU A 205 15.62 -33.19 16.49
N ASP A 206 15.07 -34.31 17.00
CA ASP A 206 15.79 -35.54 17.29
C ASP A 206 15.86 -36.52 16.10
N ASN A 207 15.47 -36.07 14.91
CA ASN A 207 15.35 -36.91 13.73
C ASN A 207 16.73 -37.28 13.15
N GLU A 208 16.93 -38.57 12.83
CA GLU A 208 18.19 -39.05 12.22
C GLU A 208 18.57 -38.34 10.91
N ALA A 209 17.60 -37.77 10.20
CA ALA A 209 17.84 -36.99 8.98
C ALA A 209 18.60 -35.66 9.24
N LEU A 210 18.73 -35.25 10.51
CA LEU A 210 19.48 -34.08 10.94
C LEU A 210 20.93 -34.41 11.34
N LYS A 211 21.37 -35.68 11.17
CA LYS A 211 22.77 -36.05 11.35
C LYS A 211 23.68 -35.21 10.44
N GLY A 212 24.70 -34.61 11.03
CA GLY A 212 25.61 -33.64 10.38
C GLY A 212 25.23 -32.18 10.60
N TYR A 213 24.14 -31.92 11.31
CA TYR A 213 23.69 -30.56 11.67
C TYR A 213 23.66 -30.38 13.20
N GLU A 214 24.28 -31.27 13.99
CA GLU A 214 24.16 -31.34 15.46
C GLU A 214 24.45 -29.97 16.10
N GLN A 215 25.52 -29.32 15.73
CA GLN A 215 25.88 -28.00 16.29
C GLN A 215 24.79 -26.94 16.06
N TYR A 216 24.17 -26.94 14.87
CA TYR A 216 23.09 -25.99 14.53
C TYR A 216 21.81 -26.35 15.30
N ILE A 217 21.55 -27.62 15.53
CA ILE A 217 20.38 -28.09 16.27
C ILE A 217 20.51 -27.76 17.75
N ASP A 218 21.71 -27.93 18.34
CA ASP A 218 21.97 -27.57 19.73
C ASP A 218 21.82 -26.06 19.97
N GLU A 219 22.35 -25.22 19.06
CA GLU A 219 22.16 -23.75 19.08
C GLU A 219 20.66 -23.42 18.97
N LEU A 220 19.95 -24.06 18.04
CA LEU A 220 18.52 -23.84 17.80
C LEU A 220 17.68 -24.24 19.03
N GLN A 221 17.96 -25.35 19.70
CA GLN A 221 17.23 -25.77 20.88
C GLN A 221 17.33 -24.77 22.03
N GLN A 222 18.53 -24.21 22.26
CA GLN A 222 18.72 -23.14 23.25
C GLN A 222 17.93 -21.88 22.91
N GLU A 223 17.93 -21.47 21.66
CA GLU A 223 17.15 -20.31 21.19
C GLU A 223 15.64 -20.54 21.31
N ILE A 224 15.15 -21.76 20.97
CA ILE A 224 13.74 -22.12 21.10
C ILE A 224 13.27 -22.10 22.57
N GLU A 225 14.09 -22.61 23.52
CA GLU A 225 13.77 -22.53 24.93
C GLU A 225 13.66 -21.09 25.42
N LEU A 226 14.57 -20.22 24.98
CA LEU A 226 14.52 -18.79 25.28
C LEU A 226 13.24 -18.14 24.75
N ILE A 227 12.89 -18.40 23.48
CA ILE A 227 11.73 -17.82 22.81
C ILE A 227 10.43 -18.29 23.47
N LYS A 228 10.31 -19.59 23.79
CA LYS A 228 9.14 -20.12 24.48
C LYS A 228 8.92 -19.51 25.86
N GLY A 229 10.00 -19.06 26.50
CA GLY A 229 9.92 -18.37 27.79
C GLY A 229 9.64 -16.86 27.68
N ALA A 230 10.04 -16.23 26.57
CA ALA A 230 10.00 -14.77 26.39
C ALA A 230 8.83 -14.28 25.53
N CYS A 231 8.44 -15.02 24.49
CA CYS A 231 7.40 -14.61 23.56
C CYS A 231 6.02 -15.12 23.97
N PRO A 232 4.95 -14.33 23.76
CA PRO A 232 3.59 -14.78 24.04
C PRO A 232 3.13 -15.83 23.02
N GLU A 233 2.14 -16.64 23.41
CA GLU A 233 1.44 -17.49 22.47
C GLU A 233 0.58 -16.69 21.50
N PHE A 234 0.34 -17.24 20.30
CA PHE A 234 -0.51 -16.62 19.30
C PHE A 234 -1.95 -16.50 19.78
N ASN A 235 -2.47 -15.27 19.77
CA ASN A 235 -3.86 -14.99 20.08
C ASN A 235 -4.51 -14.28 18.88
N LEU A 236 -5.50 -14.93 18.25
CA LEU A 236 -6.16 -14.42 17.06
C LEU A 236 -6.81 -13.04 17.28
N GLN A 237 -7.40 -12.78 18.44
CA GLN A 237 -8.01 -11.46 18.72
C GLN A 237 -6.96 -10.38 18.86
N GLN A 238 -5.84 -10.64 19.52
CA GLN A 238 -4.71 -9.70 19.62
C GLN A 238 -4.10 -9.41 18.26
N TYR A 239 -3.99 -10.44 17.40
CA TYR A 239 -3.55 -10.25 16.02
C TYR A 239 -4.54 -9.40 15.21
N LEU A 240 -5.84 -9.72 15.24
CA LEU A 240 -6.87 -8.98 14.51
C LEU A 240 -7.03 -7.52 14.98
N SER A 241 -6.67 -7.23 16.22
CA SER A 241 -6.67 -5.85 16.78
C SER A 241 -5.32 -5.13 16.60
N GLY A 242 -4.35 -5.70 15.89
CA GLY A 242 -3.06 -5.08 15.61
C GLY A 242 -2.09 -5.03 16.80
N HIS A 243 -2.31 -5.83 17.87
CA HIS A 243 -1.47 -5.88 19.06
C HIS A 243 -0.42 -7.01 19.03
N GLN A 244 -0.65 -8.04 18.20
CA GLN A 244 0.31 -9.11 17.95
C GLN A 244 0.64 -9.21 16.46
N THR A 245 1.89 -9.63 16.16
CA THR A 245 2.31 -9.94 14.80
C THR A 245 2.96 -11.33 14.76
N PRO A 246 2.44 -12.27 13.96
CA PRO A 246 3.15 -13.48 13.61
C PRO A 246 4.42 -13.13 12.81
N VAL A 247 5.58 -13.67 13.24
CA VAL A 247 6.88 -13.37 12.64
C VAL A 247 7.43 -14.57 11.88
N PHE A 248 7.83 -14.33 10.65
CA PHE A 248 8.43 -15.29 9.73
C PHE A 248 9.82 -14.86 9.34
N PHE A 249 10.70 -15.82 9.15
CA PHE A 249 12.08 -15.61 8.70
C PHE A 249 12.28 -16.26 7.34
N GLY A 250 13.02 -15.60 6.43
CA GLY A 250 13.28 -16.17 5.12
C GLY A 250 14.27 -15.39 4.26
N SER A 251 14.47 -15.88 3.06
CA SER A 251 15.24 -15.22 2.00
C SER A 251 14.45 -15.29 0.68
N ALA A 252 13.82 -14.18 0.33
CA ALA A 252 13.05 -14.13 -0.91
C ALA A 252 13.93 -14.32 -2.16
N LEU A 253 15.19 -13.87 -2.11
CA LEU A 253 16.14 -14.06 -3.22
C LEU A 253 16.39 -15.55 -3.53
N ASN A 254 16.39 -16.37 -2.48
CA ASN A 254 16.62 -17.82 -2.58
C ASN A 254 15.31 -18.61 -2.53
N ASN A 255 14.16 -17.96 -2.63
CA ASN A 255 12.85 -18.58 -2.53
C ASN A 255 12.67 -19.44 -1.26
N PHE A 256 13.13 -18.94 -0.11
CA PHE A 256 13.21 -19.66 1.12
C PHE A 256 12.33 -19.02 2.22
N GLY A 257 11.48 -19.80 2.87
CA GLY A 257 10.52 -19.33 3.88
C GLY A 257 9.24 -18.69 3.31
N ILE A 258 9.10 -18.63 1.98
CA ILE A 258 7.94 -18.00 1.33
C ILE A 258 6.72 -18.93 1.35
N GLU A 259 6.91 -20.23 1.14
CA GLU A 259 5.81 -21.20 1.16
C GLU A 259 5.19 -21.29 2.55
N GLU A 260 6.02 -21.39 3.59
CA GLU A 260 5.59 -21.38 4.99
C GLU A 260 4.80 -20.11 5.31
N PHE A 261 5.31 -18.96 4.87
CA PHE A 261 4.62 -17.70 5.05
C PHE A 261 3.25 -17.70 4.35
N LEU A 262 3.17 -18.12 3.08
CA LEU A 262 1.92 -18.18 2.32
C LEU A 262 0.89 -19.11 2.96
N ASP A 263 1.31 -20.26 3.49
CA ASP A 263 0.45 -21.19 4.18
C ASP A 263 -0.21 -20.56 5.42
N TYR A 264 0.58 -19.81 6.17
CA TYR A 264 0.07 -19.06 7.32
C TYR A 264 -0.77 -17.86 6.94
N LEU A 265 -0.38 -17.12 5.89
CA LEU A 265 -1.17 -16.02 5.38
C LEU A 265 -2.60 -16.48 5.04
N VAL A 266 -2.73 -17.58 4.32
CA VAL A 266 -4.03 -18.15 3.97
C VAL A 266 -4.82 -18.56 5.23
N ARG A 267 -4.14 -19.07 6.24
CA ARG A 267 -4.76 -19.56 7.48
C ARG A 267 -5.19 -18.42 8.41
N PHE A 268 -4.37 -17.39 8.59
CA PHE A 268 -4.53 -16.37 9.63
C PHE A 268 -4.95 -14.98 9.13
N SER A 269 -4.67 -14.63 7.87
CA SER A 269 -5.21 -13.38 7.35
C SER A 269 -6.74 -13.42 7.40
N PRO A 270 -7.37 -12.32 7.84
CA PRO A 270 -8.83 -12.28 7.94
C PRO A 270 -9.49 -12.41 6.58
N ALA A 271 -10.68 -12.98 6.56
CA ALA A 271 -11.66 -12.75 5.50
C ALA A 271 -12.01 -11.25 5.47
N PRO A 272 -12.70 -10.76 4.44
CA PRO A 272 -13.05 -9.35 4.35
C PRO A 272 -13.66 -8.81 5.64
N LEU A 273 -13.09 -7.73 6.16
CA LEU A 273 -13.49 -7.10 7.41
C LEU A 273 -14.57 -6.03 7.17
N PRO A 274 -15.40 -5.72 8.19
CA PRO A 274 -16.36 -4.62 8.13
C PRO A 274 -15.70 -3.28 7.79
N ARG A 275 -16.41 -2.41 7.05
CA ARG A 275 -15.92 -1.09 6.67
C ARG A 275 -16.80 0.03 7.25
N LYS A 276 -16.15 1.05 7.80
CA LYS A 276 -16.83 2.22 8.37
C LYS A 276 -17.22 3.19 7.26
N ALA A 277 -18.47 3.64 7.29
CA ALA A 277 -18.95 4.81 6.58
C ALA A 277 -19.46 5.84 7.61
N VAL A 278 -19.69 7.07 7.17
CA VAL A 278 -20.23 8.14 8.04
C VAL A 278 -21.56 7.70 8.64
N GLU A 279 -22.38 7.05 7.83
CA GLU A 279 -23.76 6.71 8.19
C GLU A 279 -23.84 5.44 9.06
N ARG A 280 -23.00 4.44 8.78
CA ARG A 280 -22.98 3.15 9.51
C ARG A 280 -21.75 2.31 9.19
N THR A 281 -21.58 1.21 9.89
CA THR A 281 -20.60 0.17 9.53
C THR A 281 -21.25 -0.84 8.57
N ILE A 282 -20.55 -1.14 7.48
CA ILE A 282 -20.96 -2.08 6.43
C ILE A 282 -20.39 -3.45 6.75
N GLN A 283 -21.24 -4.49 6.75
CA GLN A 283 -20.80 -5.87 6.95
C GLN A 283 -20.56 -6.56 5.59
N PRO A 284 -19.51 -7.37 5.46
CA PRO A 284 -19.20 -8.05 4.19
C PRO A 284 -20.28 -9.05 3.71
N ASP A 285 -21.13 -9.54 4.61
CA ASP A 285 -22.18 -10.50 4.34
C ASP A 285 -23.54 -9.85 3.97
N GLU A 286 -23.60 -8.53 3.87
CA GLU A 286 -24.79 -7.83 3.38
C GLU A 286 -25.02 -8.14 1.89
N SER A 287 -26.31 -8.26 1.50
CA SER A 287 -26.69 -8.63 0.12
C SER A 287 -26.51 -7.48 -0.89
N ASN A 288 -26.65 -6.24 -0.45
CA ASN A 288 -26.57 -5.07 -1.32
C ASN A 288 -25.11 -4.73 -1.62
N PHE A 289 -24.84 -4.45 -2.89
CA PHE A 289 -23.51 -4.04 -3.32
C PHE A 289 -23.13 -2.68 -2.72
N THR A 290 -21.96 -2.63 -2.13
CA THR A 290 -21.28 -1.39 -1.75
C THR A 290 -19.78 -1.49 -2.02
N GLY A 291 -19.16 -0.35 -2.35
CA GLY A 291 -17.73 -0.28 -2.54
C GLY A 291 -17.24 1.17 -2.62
N PHE A 292 -15.95 1.36 -2.50
CA PHE A 292 -15.32 2.67 -2.59
C PHE A 292 -14.06 2.65 -3.46
N VAL A 293 -13.79 3.79 -4.07
CA VAL A 293 -12.59 4.01 -4.89
C VAL A 293 -11.45 4.49 -3.99
N PHE A 294 -10.36 3.74 -3.95
CA PHE A 294 -9.18 4.11 -3.16
C PHE A 294 -8.01 4.61 -4.01
N LYS A 295 -8.04 4.34 -5.33
CA LYS A 295 -6.96 4.71 -6.25
C LYS A 295 -7.50 4.96 -7.64
N ILE A 296 -6.87 5.92 -8.36
CA ILE A 296 -7.04 6.12 -9.80
C ILE A 296 -5.67 6.00 -10.45
N GLN A 297 -5.62 5.36 -11.61
CA GLN A 297 -4.40 5.20 -12.39
C GLN A 297 -4.71 5.48 -13.85
N ALA A 298 -3.96 6.41 -14.47
CA ALA A 298 -4.06 6.68 -15.89
C ALA A 298 -2.90 6.02 -16.67
N ASN A 299 -3.12 5.89 -17.97
CA ASN A 299 -2.10 5.51 -18.96
C ASN A 299 -1.33 4.22 -18.59
N MET A 300 -2.03 3.26 -17.97
CA MET A 300 -1.45 1.96 -17.67
C MET A 300 -1.12 1.17 -18.94
N ASP A 301 -1.82 1.42 -20.05
CA ASP A 301 -1.50 0.94 -21.40
C ASP A 301 -0.98 2.11 -22.23
N PRO A 302 0.29 2.09 -22.68
CA PRO A 302 0.84 3.17 -23.52
C PRO A 302 0.11 3.34 -24.85
N ALA A 303 -0.55 2.30 -25.35
CA ALA A 303 -1.32 2.34 -26.60
C ALA A 303 -2.71 2.97 -26.42
N HIS A 304 -3.22 2.98 -25.23
CA HIS A 304 -4.55 3.47 -24.89
C HIS A 304 -4.48 4.47 -23.73
N ARG A 305 -4.97 5.69 -23.93
CA ARG A 305 -5.09 6.70 -22.86
C ARG A 305 -6.27 6.35 -21.96
N ASP A 306 -6.17 5.22 -21.26
CA ASP A 306 -7.20 4.77 -20.34
C ASP A 306 -6.95 5.31 -18.92
N ARG A 307 -8.03 5.48 -18.17
CA ARG A 307 -8.01 5.78 -16.74
C ARG A 307 -8.83 4.72 -16.04
N ILE A 308 -8.26 4.12 -15.03
CA ILE A 308 -8.91 3.06 -14.25
C ILE A 308 -9.06 3.54 -12.80
N ALA A 309 -10.28 3.47 -12.29
CA ALA A 309 -10.57 3.66 -10.89
C ALA A 309 -10.60 2.28 -10.20
N PHE A 310 -9.76 2.09 -9.20
CA PHE A 310 -9.69 0.87 -8.40
C PHE A 310 -10.70 0.94 -7.28
N LEU A 311 -11.69 0.06 -7.34
CA LEU A 311 -12.80 -0.02 -6.40
C LEU A 311 -12.66 -1.26 -5.53
N ARG A 312 -12.64 -1.08 -4.21
CA ARG A 312 -12.74 -2.15 -3.21
C ARG A 312 -14.21 -2.48 -2.98
N ILE A 313 -14.60 -3.74 -3.15
CA ILE A 313 -15.95 -4.22 -2.81
C ILE A 313 -16.02 -4.48 -1.31
N CYS A 314 -17.02 -3.88 -0.64
CA CYS A 314 -17.22 -3.98 0.80
C CYS A 314 -18.34 -4.95 1.18
N SER A 315 -19.42 -4.98 0.41
CA SER A 315 -20.56 -5.88 0.58
C SER A 315 -21.23 -6.20 -0.75
N GLY A 316 -22.13 -7.19 -0.75
CA GLY A 316 -22.82 -7.64 -1.94
C GLY A 316 -21.89 -8.28 -2.98
N SER A 317 -22.33 -8.34 -4.21
CA SER A 317 -21.51 -8.85 -5.32
C SER A 317 -21.64 -7.95 -6.55
N TYR A 318 -20.50 -7.71 -7.21
CA TYR A 318 -20.50 -7.16 -8.55
C TYR A 318 -20.94 -8.25 -9.54
N ARG A 319 -21.80 -7.89 -10.49
CA ARG A 319 -22.12 -8.68 -11.67
C ARG A 319 -22.08 -7.79 -12.91
N SER A 320 -21.53 -8.30 -14.00
CA SER A 320 -21.44 -7.55 -15.26
C SER A 320 -22.81 -7.04 -15.69
N GLY A 321 -22.89 -5.77 -16.09
CA GLY A 321 -24.12 -5.11 -16.48
C GLY A 321 -25.00 -4.59 -15.33
N MET A 322 -24.57 -4.76 -14.05
CA MET A 322 -25.34 -4.23 -12.94
C MET A 322 -25.36 -2.70 -12.91
N LYS A 323 -26.44 -2.14 -12.38
CA LYS A 323 -26.54 -0.72 -12.08
C LYS A 323 -26.02 -0.45 -10.68
N MET A 324 -25.15 0.55 -10.58
CA MET A 324 -24.63 1.08 -9.34
C MET A 324 -24.93 2.56 -9.23
N GLN A 325 -25.31 3.04 -8.06
CA GLN A 325 -25.43 4.47 -7.79
C GLN A 325 -24.05 5.05 -7.46
N HIS A 326 -23.60 6.02 -8.22
CA HIS A 326 -22.48 6.87 -7.88
C HIS A 326 -22.96 7.93 -6.88
N VAL A 327 -22.65 7.74 -5.60
CA VAL A 327 -23.27 8.49 -4.51
C VAL A 327 -23.01 10.01 -4.61
N ARG A 328 -21.76 10.42 -4.82
CA ARG A 328 -21.40 11.85 -4.96
C ARG A 328 -22.14 12.53 -6.13
N MET A 329 -22.21 11.85 -7.26
CA MET A 329 -22.86 12.38 -8.47
C MET A 329 -24.38 12.22 -8.47
N LYS A 330 -24.95 11.48 -7.50
CA LYS A 330 -26.38 11.17 -7.37
C LYS A 330 -26.99 10.61 -8.67
N ARG A 331 -26.25 9.74 -9.36
CA ARG A 331 -26.67 9.14 -10.62
C ARG A 331 -26.33 7.67 -10.69
N ASP A 332 -27.13 6.92 -11.45
CA ASP A 332 -26.84 5.52 -11.72
C ASP A 332 -25.84 5.37 -12.85
N MET A 333 -24.96 4.40 -12.70
CA MET A 333 -24.03 3.94 -13.73
C MET A 333 -24.24 2.45 -13.97
N THR A 334 -24.25 2.05 -15.24
CA THR A 334 -24.20 0.63 -15.61
C THR A 334 -22.74 0.24 -15.84
N VAL A 335 -22.27 -0.79 -15.15
CA VAL A 335 -20.89 -1.28 -15.24
C VAL A 335 -20.89 -2.65 -15.90
N SER A 336 -20.48 -2.70 -17.16
CA SER A 336 -20.47 -3.95 -17.95
C SER A 336 -19.07 -4.56 -18.11
N ASN A 337 -18.01 -3.76 -17.93
CA ASN A 337 -16.64 -4.14 -18.26
C ASN A 337 -15.71 -3.84 -17.08
N ALA A 338 -15.98 -4.40 -15.90
CA ALA A 338 -15.03 -4.30 -14.80
C ALA A 338 -13.81 -5.18 -15.06
N LEU A 339 -12.67 -4.72 -14.60
CA LEU A 339 -11.38 -5.40 -14.78
C LEU A 339 -10.93 -6.05 -13.48
N THR A 340 -10.30 -7.21 -13.57
CA THR A 340 -9.45 -7.79 -12.54
C THR A 340 -7.99 -7.77 -13.00
N PHE A 341 -7.09 -7.84 -12.05
CA PHE A 341 -5.66 -7.66 -12.27
C PHE A 341 -4.94 -8.97 -11.93
N MET A 342 -4.87 -9.86 -12.90
CA MET A 342 -4.03 -11.06 -12.79
C MET A 342 -2.57 -10.66 -13.03
N ALA A 343 -1.63 -11.27 -12.33
CA ALA A 343 -0.21 -10.92 -12.35
C ALA A 343 0.33 -10.55 -13.76
N GLY A 344 0.28 -9.27 -14.10
CA GLY A 344 0.77 -8.72 -15.37
C GLY A 344 -0.25 -8.66 -16.51
N SER A 345 -1.51 -9.08 -16.32
CA SER A 345 -2.60 -8.94 -17.31
C SER A 345 -3.85 -8.35 -16.69
N ARG A 346 -4.66 -7.71 -17.52
CA ARG A 346 -5.99 -7.24 -17.14
C ARG A 346 -6.99 -8.15 -17.82
N GLU A 347 -7.96 -8.61 -17.06
CA GLU A 347 -9.01 -9.46 -17.55
C GLU A 347 -10.38 -8.88 -17.19
N HIS A 348 -11.33 -9.03 -18.09
CA HIS A 348 -12.71 -8.69 -17.75
C HIS A 348 -13.26 -9.71 -16.76
N THR A 349 -13.99 -9.22 -15.77
CA THR A 349 -14.66 -10.07 -14.79
C THR A 349 -16.16 -9.91 -14.87
N ASP A 350 -16.87 -11.04 -14.85
CA ASP A 350 -18.33 -11.06 -14.81
C ASP A 350 -18.87 -11.00 -13.39
N MET A 351 -18.05 -11.37 -12.40
CA MET A 351 -18.44 -11.40 -10.99
C MET A 351 -17.25 -11.11 -10.09
N ALA A 352 -17.49 -10.33 -9.03
CA ALA A 352 -16.54 -10.11 -7.94
C ALA A 352 -17.28 -9.98 -6.61
N LEU A 353 -16.61 -10.33 -5.50
CA LEU A 353 -17.20 -10.47 -4.18
C LEU A 353 -16.55 -9.49 -3.18
N PRO A 354 -17.12 -9.31 -1.97
CA PRO A 354 -16.47 -8.55 -0.91
C PRO A 354 -15.03 -9.02 -0.68
N GLY A 355 -14.13 -8.06 -0.59
CA GLY A 355 -12.71 -8.34 -0.56
C GLY A 355 -12.00 -8.13 -1.90
N ASP A 356 -12.67 -8.38 -3.01
CA ASP A 356 -12.07 -8.19 -4.33
C ASP A 356 -11.90 -6.70 -4.66
N ILE A 357 -10.93 -6.46 -5.54
CA ILE A 357 -10.67 -5.13 -6.11
C ILE A 357 -10.93 -5.22 -7.60
N ILE A 358 -11.81 -4.34 -8.09
CA ILE A 358 -12.13 -4.24 -9.51
C ILE A 358 -11.71 -2.88 -10.07
N GLY A 359 -11.32 -2.87 -11.33
CA GLY A 359 -11.04 -1.66 -12.10
C GLY A 359 -12.29 -1.20 -12.85
N LEU A 360 -12.67 0.06 -12.67
CA LEU A 360 -13.72 0.72 -13.42
C LEU A 360 -13.11 1.69 -14.42
N HIS A 361 -13.55 1.66 -15.68
CA HIS A 361 -13.15 2.68 -16.65
C HIS A 361 -13.62 4.07 -16.20
N ASN A 362 -12.68 5.00 -16.04
CA ASN A 362 -12.94 6.35 -15.57
C ASN A 362 -12.79 7.38 -16.71
N HIS A 363 -13.90 7.97 -17.12
CA HIS A 363 -13.92 9.03 -18.11
C HIS A 363 -13.76 10.45 -17.50
N GLY A 364 -13.09 10.55 -16.33
CA GLY A 364 -12.82 11.82 -15.65
C GLY A 364 -13.90 12.22 -14.64
N THR A 365 -14.86 11.35 -14.31
CA THR A 365 -15.93 11.66 -13.35
C THR A 365 -15.79 10.97 -12.00
N ILE A 366 -15.05 9.87 -11.94
CA ILE A 366 -14.80 9.11 -10.72
C ILE A 366 -13.57 9.70 -10.02
N GLN A 367 -13.67 9.91 -8.72
CA GLN A 367 -12.59 10.43 -7.86
C GLN A 367 -12.25 9.42 -6.78
N VAL A 368 -11.05 9.54 -6.21
CA VAL A 368 -10.67 8.80 -4.99
C VAL A 368 -11.65 9.19 -3.88
N GLY A 369 -12.11 8.21 -3.10
CA GLY A 369 -13.14 8.40 -2.07
C GLY A 369 -14.57 8.21 -2.55
N ASP A 370 -14.82 8.16 -3.85
CA ASP A 370 -16.17 7.93 -4.37
C ASP A 370 -16.74 6.59 -3.92
N SER A 371 -17.99 6.63 -3.45
CA SER A 371 -18.76 5.47 -3.05
C SER A 371 -19.72 5.03 -4.16
N PHE A 372 -19.81 3.71 -4.33
CA PHE A 372 -20.73 3.07 -5.25
C PHE A 372 -21.62 2.09 -4.48
N THR A 373 -22.94 2.20 -4.64
CA THR A 373 -23.91 1.41 -3.86
C THR A 373 -25.11 0.96 -4.73
N GLN A 374 -25.95 0.12 -4.17
CA GLN A 374 -27.27 -0.21 -4.73
C GLN A 374 -28.38 0.64 -4.08
N GLY A 375 -28.26 1.98 -4.20
CA GLY A 375 -29.31 2.93 -3.80
C GLY A 375 -29.18 3.52 -2.40
N GLU A 376 -28.28 3.03 -1.56
CA GLU A 376 -28.00 3.59 -0.24
C GLU A 376 -26.99 4.74 -0.35
N LYS A 377 -27.21 5.83 0.39
CA LYS A 377 -26.25 6.95 0.47
C LYS A 377 -25.23 6.62 1.55
N LEU A 378 -24.03 6.26 1.14
CA LEU A 378 -22.92 5.94 2.02
C LEU A 378 -21.70 6.74 1.64
N THR A 379 -20.99 7.25 2.65
CA THR A 379 -19.69 7.92 2.50
C THR A 379 -18.66 7.14 3.30
N PHE A 380 -17.84 6.34 2.63
CA PHE A 380 -16.77 5.59 3.29
C PHE A 380 -15.74 6.54 3.87
N THR A 381 -15.28 6.24 5.10
CA THR A 381 -14.32 7.06 5.86
C THR A 381 -12.93 6.47 5.83
N GLY A 382 -11.95 7.28 6.25
CA GLY A 382 -10.59 6.82 6.48
C GLY A 382 -9.70 6.81 5.24
N ILE A 383 -10.08 7.46 4.13
CA ILE A 383 -9.17 7.67 3.00
C ILE A 383 -8.45 9.00 3.22
N PRO A 384 -7.17 8.97 3.69
CA PRO A 384 -6.49 10.17 4.09
C PRO A 384 -6.00 10.98 2.88
N TYR A 385 -6.03 12.29 3.04
CA TYR A 385 -5.40 13.26 2.17
C TYR A 385 -4.50 14.13 3.04
N PHE A 386 -3.19 13.97 2.93
CA PHE A 386 -2.21 14.68 3.76
C PHE A 386 -1.74 15.96 3.08
N ALA A 387 -1.43 16.99 3.87
CA ALA A 387 -0.81 18.19 3.34
C ALA A 387 0.60 17.87 2.80
N PRO A 388 0.97 18.41 1.63
CA PRO A 388 2.32 18.24 1.09
C PRO A 388 3.38 18.93 1.97
N GLU A 389 4.61 18.43 1.87
CA GLU A 389 5.76 18.96 2.59
C GLU A 389 6.63 19.90 1.72
N MET A 390 6.51 19.78 0.40
CA MET A 390 7.29 20.56 -0.56
C MET A 390 6.38 21.20 -1.61
N PHE A 391 6.70 22.43 -1.99
CA PHE A 391 5.89 23.20 -2.95
C PHE A 391 6.77 23.81 -4.02
N ARG A 392 6.31 23.74 -5.29
CA ARG A 392 6.98 24.37 -6.43
C ARG A 392 5.97 24.93 -7.41
N ARG A 393 6.32 26.05 -8.04
CA ARG A 393 5.58 26.61 -9.17
C ARG A 393 6.02 25.89 -10.44
N VAL A 394 5.06 25.51 -11.28
CA VAL A 394 5.36 24.93 -12.59
C VAL A 394 5.59 26.05 -13.60
N GLN A 395 6.73 26.00 -14.26
CA GLN A 395 7.05 26.86 -15.39
C GLN A 395 6.96 26.09 -16.71
N LEU A 396 6.14 26.58 -17.59
CA LEU A 396 5.98 26.04 -18.93
C LEU A 396 7.03 26.63 -19.88
N ARG A 397 7.80 25.77 -20.57
CA ARG A 397 8.78 26.22 -21.55
C ARG A 397 8.13 26.70 -22.86
N ASP A 398 7.05 26.06 -23.29
CA ASP A 398 6.30 26.42 -24.50
C ASP A 398 4.90 26.90 -24.12
N PRO A 399 4.60 28.21 -24.23
CA PRO A 399 3.31 28.80 -23.88
C PRO A 399 2.11 28.15 -24.62
N LEU A 400 2.32 27.59 -25.81
CA LEU A 400 1.27 26.95 -26.61
C LEU A 400 0.77 25.63 -25.95
N LYS A 401 1.53 25.05 -25.04
CA LYS A 401 1.20 23.85 -24.33
C LYS A 401 0.44 24.07 -23.00
N SER A 402 0.01 25.30 -22.71
CA SER A 402 -0.65 25.65 -21.45
C SER A 402 -1.88 24.78 -21.14
N LYS A 403 -2.73 24.51 -22.12
CA LYS A 403 -3.91 23.65 -21.95
C LYS A 403 -3.51 22.19 -21.66
N SER A 404 -2.47 21.68 -22.32
CA SER A 404 -1.95 20.32 -22.09
C SER A 404 -1.30 20.19 -20.71
N LEU A 405 -0.57 21.23 -20.26
CA LEU A 405 -0.02 21.28 -18.90
C LEU A 405 -1.13 21.22 -17.86
N GLN A 406 -2.13 22.08 -18.00
CA GLN A 406 -3.24 22.17 -17.05
C GLN A 406 -4.00 20.84 -16.96
N LYS A 407 -4.28 20.22 -18.13
CA LYS A 407 -4.91 18.90 -18.20
C LYS A 407 -4.05 17.84 -17.52
N GLY A 408 -2.77 17.76 -17.87
CA GLY A 408 -1.86 16.76 -17.30
C GLY A 408 -1.70 16.90 -15.80
N LEU A 409 -1.55 18.12 -15.28
CA LEU A 409 -1.45 18.35 -13.84
C LEU A 409 -2.73 17.96 -13.10
N ILE A 410 -3.91 18.29 -13.63
CA ILE A 410 -5.19 17.90 -13.02
C ILE A 410 -5.29 16.38 -12.97
N GLU A 411 -5.02 15.68 -14.06
CA GLU A 411 -5.12 14.22 -14.13
C GLU A 411 -4.10 13.54 -13.19
N LEU A 412 -2.86 14.03 -13.13
CA LEU A 412 -1.83 13.54 -12.19
C LEU A 412 -2.20 13.84 -10.73
N GLY A 413 -2.87 14.97 -10.47
CA GLY A 413 -3.41 15.31 -9.16
C GLY A 413 -4.55 14.37 -8.73
N GLU A 414 -5.46 14.04 -9.64
CA GLU A 414 -6.56 13.09 -9.37
C GLU A 414 -6.07 11.65 -9.13
N GLU A 415 -4.96 11.25 -9.76
CA GLU A 415 -4.27 10.01 -9.44
C GLU A 415 -3.59 10.04 -8.06
N GLY A 416 -3.33 11.25 -7.54
CA GLY A 416 -2.57 11.47 -6.31
C GLY A 416 -1.07 11.32 -6.47
N ALA A 417 -0.56 11.40 -7.69
CA ALA A 417 0.88 11.47 -7.93
C ALA A 417 1.48 12.76 -7.36
N THR A 418 0.66 13.80 -7.22
CA THR A 418 1.01 15.11 -6.65
C THR A 418 -0.28 15.84 -6.24
N GLN A 419 -0.15 16.97 -5.57
CA GLN A 419 -1.28 17.85 -5.25
C GLN A 419 -1.16 19.16 -6.00
N ILE A 420 -2.29 19.66 -6.50
CA ILE A 420 -2.32 20.88 -7.30
C ILE A 420 -3.08 21.95 -6.52
N PHE A 421 -2.48 23.13 -6.42
CA PHE A 421 -3.07 24.31 -5.80
C PHE A 421 -3.15 25.46 -6.81
N ARG A 422 -4.30 26.11 -6.83
CA ARG A 422 -4.57 27.29 -7.66
C ARG A 422 -4.69 28.50 -6.74
N PRO A 423 -3.65 29.34 -6.61
CA PRO A 423 -3.75 30.56 -5.83
C PRO A 423 -4.91 31.43 -6.30
N LEU A 424 -5.59 32.12 -5.37
CA LEU A 424 -6.77 32.93 -5.71
C LEU A 424 -6.41 34.25 -6.37
N ASP A 425 -5.17 34.69 -6.24
CA ASP A 425 -4.65 35.97 -6.73
C ASP A 425 -3.79 35.86 -8.00
N SER A 426 -3.52 34.66 -8.48
CA SER A 426 -2.72 34.41 -9.68
C SER A 426 -3.24 33.25 -10.52
N ASN A 427 -2.80 33.18 -11.77
CA ASN A 427 -3.10 32.05 -12.67
C ASN A 427 -2.02 30.95 -12.60
N ASP A 428 -1.07 31.06 -11.69
CA ASP A 428 -0.01 30.10 -11.52
C ASP A 428 -0.54 28.79 -10.95
N LEU A 429 0.13 27.70 -11.27
CA LEU A 429 -0.14 26.40 -10.66
C LEU A 429 0.99 26.06 -9.71
N VAL A 430 0.65 25.83 -8.45
CA VAL A 430 1.57 25.36 -7.43
C VAL A 430 1.36 23.85 -7.27
N VAL A 431 2.44 23.10 -7.40
CA VAL A 431 2.46 21.65 -7.20
C VAL A 431 3.00 21.37 -5.80
N GLY A 432 2.25 20.59 -5.05
CA GLY A 432 2.64 20.08 -3.74
C GLY A 432 3.02 18.60 -3.80
N ALA A 433 4.09 18.23 -3.13
CA ALA A 433 4.60 16.87 -3.07
C ALA A 433 5.09 16.53 -1.64
N VAL A 434 5.15 15.24 -1.32
CA VAL A 434 5.77 14.76 -0.08
C VAL A 434 7.29 14.80 -0.19
N GLY A 435 7.83 14.46 -1.37
CA GLY A 435 9.27 14.43 -1.59
C GLY A 435 9.69 14.86 -3.00
N ILE A 436 10.99 15.03 -3.17
CA ILE A 436 11.58 15.60 -4.39
C ILE A 436 11.39 14.70 -5.62
N LEU A 437 11.40 13.37 -5.43
CA LEU A 437 11.24 12.43 -6.54
C LEU A 437 9.86 12.53 -7.20
N GLN A 438 8.83 12.97 -6.48
CA GLN A 438 7.51 13.18 -7.08
C GLN A 438 7.54 14.27 -8.16
N PHE A 439 8.30 15.35 -7.95
CA PHE A 439 8.45 16.40 -8.98
C PHE A 439 9.13 15.85 -10.23
N ASP A 440 10.16 15.01 -10.08
CA ASP A 440 10.83 14.38 -11.21
C ASP A 440 9.89 13.46 -11.99
N VAL A 441 9.10 12.65 -11.26
CA VAL A 441 8.10 11.75 -11.87
C VAL A 441 7.03 12.53 -12.59
N VAL A 442 6.51 13.60 -11.99
CA VAL A 442 5.49 14.46 -12.61
C VAL A 442 6.04 15.13 -13.87
N ALA A 443 7.27 15.67 -13.84
CA ALA A 443 7.89 16.27 -15.02
C ALA A 443 8.10 15.23 -16.15
N TRP A 444 8.57 14.04 -15.80
CA TRP A 444 8.74 12.94 -16.76
C TRP A 444 7.41 12.53 -17.38
N ARG A 445 6.35 12.34 -16.59
CA ARG A 445 5.02 11.98 -17.06
C ARG A 445 4.39 13.08 -17.93
N LEU A 446 4.54 14.36 -17.55
CA LEU A 446 4.08 15.48 -18.36
C LEU A 446 4.74 15.48 -19.73
N LYS A 447 6.03 15.15 -19.79
CA LYS A 447 6.77 15.10 -21.05
C LYS A 447 6.33 13.90 -21.91
N GLU A 448 6.34 12.70 -21.36
CA GLU A 448 6.09 11.46 -22.11
C GLU A 448 4.60 11.26 -22.46
N GLU A 449 3.70 11.57 -21.52
CA GLU A 449 2.27 11.29 -21.69
C GLU A 449 1.50 12.47 -22.31
N TYR A 450 1.91 13.71 -22.00
CA TYR A 450 1.19 14.94 -22.43
C TYR A 450 1.97 15.79 -23.43
N GLY A 451 3.23 15.45 -23.71
CA GLY A 451 4.11 16.18 -24.61
C GLY A 451 4.45 17.58 -24.11
N VAL A 452 4.51 17.76 -22.78
CA VAL A 452 4.75 19.06 -22.13
C VAL A 452 6.10 19.05 -21.42
N ASP A 453 7.00 19.92 -21.88
CA ASP A 453 8.27 20.18 -21.19
C ASP A 453 8.10 21.34 -20.20
N CYS A 454 8.38 21.08 -18.94
CA CYS A 454 8.24 22.05 -17.86
C CYS A 454 9.48 22.06 -16.95
N SER A 455 9.61 23.12 -16.17
CA SER A 455 10.58 23.25 -15.08
C SER A 455 9.88 23.72 -13.82
N TYR A 456 10.59 23.69 -12.71
CA TYR A 456 10.05 24.07 -11.42
C TYR A 456 10.81 25.25 -10.83
N GLU A 457 10.06 26.17 -10.22
CA GLU A 457 10.59 27.25 -9.41
C GLU A 457 10.20 27.06 -7.94
N ASN A 458 11.09 27.49 -7.06
CA ASN A 458 10.80 27.54 -5.64
C ASN A 458 9.75 28.60 -5.33
N VAL A 459 8.81 28.26 -4.46
CA VAL A 459 7.81 29.20 -3.93
C VAL A 459 8.02 29.37 -2.43
N ARG A 460 7.59 30.52 -1.90
CA ARG A 460 7.60 30.77 -0.45
C ARG A 460 6.38 30.13 0.22
N VAL A 461 6.29 28.82 0.15
CA VAL A 461 5.25 28.03 0.81
C VAL A 461 5.96 26.88 1.51
N ILE A 462 5.70 26.72 2.79
CA ILE A 462 6.28 25.65 3.61
C ILE A 462 5.25 24.64 4.11
N SER A 463 3.96 25.01 4.05
CA SER A 463 2.89 24.14 4.51
C SER A 463 1.55 24.55 3.90
N ALA A 464 0.68 23.57 3.70
CA ALA A 464 -0.72 23.78 3.30
C ALA A 464 -1.64 23.39 4.46
N ARG A 465 -2.77 24.12 4.61
CA ARG A 465 -3.83 23.80 5.57
C ARG A 465 -5.18 24.00 4.93
N TRP A 466 -6.03 22.98 4.97
CA TRP A 466 -7.40 23.10 4.51
C TRP A 466 -8.21 23.91 5.52
N ILE A 467 -9.03 24.82 4.99
CA ILE A 467 -9.81 25.76 5.75
C ILE A 467 -11.22 25.24 5.96
N LYS A 468 -11.64 25.12 7.24
CA LYS A 468 -13.01 24.81 7.59
C LYS A 468 -13.55 25.90 8.54
N CYS A 469 -14.74 26.42 8.23
CA CYS A 469 -15.42 27.42 9.05
C CYS A 469 -16.92 27.23 8.93
N GLU A 470 -17.61 27.20 10.07
CA GLU A 470 -19.08 27.06 10.12
C GLU A 470 -19.80 28.40 9.88
N ASP A 471 -19.11 29.52 10.11
CA ASP A 471 -19.66 30.88 9.92
C ASP A 471 -19.31 31.41 8.52
N PRO A 472 -20.29 31.51 7.59
CA PRO A 472 -20.04 31.97 6.22
C PRO A 472 -19.61 33.44 6.14
N VAL A 473 -19.99 34.28 7.12
CA VAL A 473 -19.62 35.71 7.15
C VAL A 473 -18.14 35.82 7.51
N HIS A 474 -17.74 35.12 8.54
CA HIS A 474 -16.35 35.08 9.00
C HIS A 474 -15.41 34.47 7.95
N LEU A 475 -15.87 33.42 7.25
CA LEU A 475 -15.12 32.83 6.13
C LEU A 475 -14.91 33.82 4.96
N ARG A 476 -15.93 34.62 4.62
CA ARG A 476 -15.81 35.66 3.56
C ARG A 476 -14.82 36.75 3.96
N GLU A 477 -14.84 37.19 5.21
CA GLU A 477 -13.89 38.17 5.72
C GLU A 477 -12.44 37.61 5.67
N PHE A 478 -12.25 36.35 6.11
CA PHE A 478 -10.96 35.67 6.03
C PHE A 478 -10.45 35.58 4.57
N ARG A 479 -11.31 35.16 3.62
CA ARG A 479 -10.95 35.09 2.20
C ARG A 479 -10.50 36.45 1.65
N SER A 480 -11.15 37.54 2.05
CA SER A 480 -10.80 38.88 1.61
C SER A 480 -9.46 39.37 2.19
N LYS A 481 -9.21 39.08 3.48
CA LYS A 481 -8.01 39.59 4.17
C LYS A 481 -6.75 38.76 3.98
N CYS A 482 -6.90 37.49 3.59
CA CYS A 482 -5.79 36.54 3.43
C CYS A 482 -5.66 36.02 1.99
N SER A 483 -6.25 36.68 1.00
CA SER A 483 -6.34 36.22 -0.39
C SER A 483 -5.00 35.82 -1.00
N GLU A 484 -3.92 36.55 -0.69
CA GLU A 484 -2.55 36.30 -1.18
C GLU A 484 -1.94 34.95 -0.75
N ASN A 485 -2.47 34.36 0.36
CA ASN A 485 -2.03 33.07 0.86
C ASN A 485 -3.11 31.98 0.67
N LEU A 486 -4.18 32.26 -0.06
CA LEU A 486 -5.25 31.32 -0.29
C LEU A 486 -5.19 30.73 -1.70
N ALA A 487 -5.49 29.44 -1.76
CA ALA A 487 -5.59 28.68 -3.00
C ALA A 487 -6.79 27.74 -2.93
N GLU A 488 -7.20 27.23 -4.06
CA GLU A 488 -8.08 26.06 -4.15
C GLU A 488 -7.26 24.83 -4.55
N ASP A 489 -7.47 23.71 -3.85
CA ASP A 489 -6.86 22.45 -4.24
C ASP A 489 -7.53 21.86 -5.50
N GLY A 490 -7.02 20.71 -5.98
CA GLY A 490 -7.55 20.05 -7.18
C GLY A 490 -9.03 19.65 -7.09
N ALA A 491 -9.57 19.51 -5.88
CA ALA A 491 -10.97 19.18 -5.61
C ALA A 491 -11.83 20.44 -5.30
N GLY A 492 -11.23 21.64 -5.30
CA GLY A 492 -11.92 22.92 -5.04
C GLY A 492 -12.01 23.30 -3.57
N TYR A 493 -11.29 22.61 -2.67
CA TYR A 493 -11.27 22.98 -1.25
C TYR A 493 -10.34 24.17 -1.01
N LEU A 494 -10.86 25.14 -0.23
CA LEU A 494 -10.09 26.31 0.17
C LEU A 494 -8.90 25.89 1.05
N THR A 495 -7.71 26.33 0.67
CA THR A 495 -6.46 25.94 1.31
C THR A 495 -5.63 27.18 1.60
N TYR A 496 -5.05 27.26 2.80
CA TYR A 496 -4.09 28.28 3.18
C TYR A 496 -2.66 27.77 2.90
N LEU A 497 -1.94 28.45 2.05
CA LEU A 497 -0.54 28.17 1.71
C LEU A 497 0.36 29.04 2.57
N ALA A 498 0.87 28.48 3.65
CA ALA A 498 1.63 29.23 4.65
C ALA A 498 3.06 29.53 4.18
N PRO A 499 3.50 30.80 4.15
CA PRO A 499 4.87 31.15 3.76
C PRO A 499 5.92 30.86 4.84
N SER A 500 5.50 30.72 6.10
CA SER A 500 6.32 30.31 7.23
C SER A 500 5.46 29.76 8.37
N MET A 501 6.05 28.99 9.31
CA MET A 501 5.34 28.52 10.49
C MET A 501 4.91 29.68 11.41
N VAL A 502 5.71 30.71 11.50
CA VAL A 502 5.36 31.92 12.26
C VAL A 502 4.11 32.59 11.69
N ASN A 503 4.05 32.74 10.36
CA ASN A 503 2.88 33.29 9.69
C ASN A 503 1.65 32.42 9.92
N LEU A 504 1.77 31.08 9.82
CA LEU A 504 0.65 30.16 10.09
C LEU A 504 0.12 30.34 11.50
N ASN A 505 0.99 30.32 12.51
CA ASN A 505 0.60 30.46 13.93
C ASN A 505 -0.09 31.79 14.20
N LEU A 506 0.47 32.90 13.72
CA LEU A 506 -0.13 34.22 13.86
C LEU A 506 -1.50 34.31 13.15
N THR A 507 -1.66 33.64 12.02
CA THR A 507 -2.93 33.63 11.31
C THR A 507 -3.98 32.81 12.07
N MET A 508 -3.59 31.65 12.63
CA MET A 508 -4.46 30.83 13.48
C MET A 508 -4.92 31.61 14.74
N GLU A 509 -4.02 32.35 15.39
CA GLU A 509 -4.36 33.19 16.53
C GLU A 509 -5.33 34.33 16.17
N ARG A 510 -5.14 34.98 15.01
CA ARG A 510 -6.03 36.07 14.53
C ARG A 510 -7.40 35.58 14.12
N TRP A 511 -7.51 34.30 13.72
CA TRP A 511 -8.74 33.72 13.18
C TRP A 511 -9.18 32.48 13.97
N PRO A 512 -9.50 32.58 15.27
CA PRO A 512 -9.76 31.42 16.15
C PRO A 512 -11.02 30.62 15.77
N LYS A 513 -11.92 31.18 14.95
CA LYS A 513 -13.09 30.46 14.41
C LYS A 513 -12.80 29.69 13.14
N ILE A 514 -11.62 29.85 12.56
CA ILE A 514 -11.16 29.12 11.37
C ILE A 514 -10.35 27.92 11.83
N GLN A 515 -10.71 26.75 11.34
CA GLN A 515 -9.93 25.53 11.53
C GLN A 515 -8.95 25.38 10.37
N PHE A 516 -7.67 25.17 10.72
CA PHE A 516 -6.57 24.93 9.79
C PHE A 516 -6.16 23.46 9.86
N LEU A 517 -6.67 22.64 8.96
CA LEU A 517 -6.51 21.19 8.99
C LEU A 517 -5.27 20.75 8.21
N SER A 518 -4.43 19.91 8.81
CA SER A 518 -3.27 19.29 8.14
C SER A 518 -3.64 18.07 7.30
N THR A 519 -4.83 17.52 7.53
CA THR A 519 -5.38 16.39 6.81
C THR A 519 -6.85 16.64 6.51
N ARG A 520 -7.33 16.05 5.43
CA ARG A 520 -8.77 15.93 5.16
C ARG A 520 -9.09 14.50 4.73
N GLU A 521 -10.32 14.12 4.83
CA GLU A 521 -10.85 12.93 4.17
C GLU A 521 -11.40 13.29 2.79
N HIS A 522 -11.45 12.31 1.89
CA HIS A 522 -11.98 12.46 0.54
C HIS A 522 -13.49 12.64 0.54
#